data_2aff20b9cfd849632a986e934a3bbe25
#
_entry.id   2aff20b9cfd849632a986e934a3bbe25
#
_cell.length_a   1.000
_cell.length_b   1.000
_cell.length_c   1.000
_cell.angle_alpha   90.00
_cell.angle_beta   90.00
_cell.angle_gamma   90.00
#
_symmetry.space_group_name_H-M   'P 1'
#
loop_
_entity.id
_entity.type
_entity.pdbx_description
1 polymer ?
#
loop_
_entity_poly.entity_id
_entity_poly.type
_entity_poly.pdbx_seq_one_letter_code
_entity_poly.pdbx_strand_id
1 'polypeptide(L)'
;MKYYLIAGEASGDLHASKLMNALKKEDPQAQFRFFGGDLMQAEGGTLVKHYSEMAYMGFIPVLLNIDKVLHNIRLCKSDIEEFHPDVLILVDYPGFNLRMAKFAKTRLNIPVHYYISPKIWAWKEYRIKDIKRYVDKMYSILPFEIPFYQKHHYQIDYVGNPTVDEMAVRPFADEKFDSFISENNLENKPIIALLAGSRKAEITANLPIMIDAASSFTDYQLVIAGAPGISPDFYHTFISGKRVSIVFEKTYRLLQQSSAALVTSGTATLETAILKIPQVVCYKMGGGKIAYNLFKHILKVKFVSLVNLIADREIVKELLVHLFTTENVKNELDKILNDPDKRKQMLQGYAKVAERLGNPGAPQNAAKKIVATIKSL
;
A
#
# COMPACT_ATOMS: atom_id res chain seq x y z
N MET A 1 24.57 -9.96 13.62
CA MET A 1 24.24 -8.62 14.15
C MET A 1 22.88 -8.65 14.85
N LYS A 2 22.65 -7.72 15.79
CA LYS A 2 21.37 -7.55 16.50
C LYS A 2 20.52 -6.47 15.83
N TYR A 3 19.35 -6.86 15.34
CA TYR A 3 18.40 -5.97 14.66
C TYR A 3 17.17 -5.73 15.51
N TYR A 4 16.81 -4.49 15.74
CA TYR A 4 15.53 -4.14 16.35
C TYR A 4 14.60 -3.54 15.30
N LEU A 5 13.43 -4.18 15.06
CA LEU A 5 12.49 -3.73 14.04
C LEU A 5 11.20 -3.20 14.68
N ILE A 6 10.60 -2.18 14.06
CA ILE A 6 9.28 -1.68 14.50
C ILE A 6 8.35 -1.55 13.29
N ALA A 7 7.32 -2.39 13.27
CA ALA A 7 6.21 -2.36 12.33
C ALA A 7 4.89 -2.24 13.11
N GLY A 8 4.13 -1.19 12.88
CA GLY A 8 2.94 -0.86 13.69
C GLY A 8 1.60 -1.22 13.04
N GLU A 9 1.60 -1.90 11.89
CA GLU A 9 0.41 -2.25 11.11
C GLU A 9 0.62 -3.57 10.36
N ALA A 10 -0.47 -4.21 9.91
CA ALA A 10 -0.42 -5.47 9.17
C ALA A 10 0.44 -5.40 7.89
N SER A 11 0.35 -4.30 7.14
CA SER A 11 1.20 -4.08 5.96
C SER A 11 2.68 -3.94 6.33
N GLY A 12 2.96 -3.28 7.46
CA GLY A 12 4.31 -3.18 8.00
C GLY A 12 4.88 -4.53 8.41
N ASP A 13 4.08 -5.37 9.07
CA ASP A 13 4.44 -6.75 9.43
C ASP A 13 4.80 -7.58 8.21
N LEU A 14 3.97 -7.54 7.16
CA LEU A 14 4.25 -8.22 5.89
C LEU A 14 5.56 -7.78 5.24
N HIS A 15 5.81 -6.48 5.16
CA HIS A 15 7.04 -5.97 4.54
C HIS A 15 8.27 -6.19 5.41
N ALA A 16 8.13 -6.07 6.73
CA ALA A 16 9.21 -6.33 7.68
C ALA A 16 9.59 -7.81 7.71
N SER A 17 8.63 -8.75 7.63
CA SER A 17 8.93 -10.18 7.57
C SER A 17 9.75 -10.55 6.34
N LYS A 18 9.39 -10.02 5.16
CA LYS A 18 10.17 -10.19 3.94
C LYS A 18 11.58 -9.60 4.05
N LEU A 19 11.71 -8.44 4.72
CA LEU A 19 13.03 -7.85 5.00
C LEU A 19 13.84 -8.70 5.97
N MET A 20 13.23 -9.24 7.04
CA MET A 20 13.91 -10.16 7.99
C MET A 20 14.42 -11.40 7.26
N ASN A 21 13.63 -11.99 6.38
CA ASN A 21 14.05 -13.12 5.56
C ASN A 21 15.26 -12.78 4.68
N ALA A 22 15.27 -11.59 4.08
CA ALA A 22 16.39 -11.11 3.27
C ALA A 22 17.63 -10.80 4.15
N LEU A 23 17.45 -10.21 5.34
CA LEU A 23 18.55 -9.95 6.29
C LEU A 23 19.23 -11.24 6.76
N LYS A 24 18.48 -12.32 7.02
CA LYS A 24 19.04 -13.63 7.37
C LYS A 24 19.96 -14.21 6.29
N LYS A 25 19.71 -13.90 5.02
CA LYS A 25 20.57 -14.32 3.90
C LYS A 25 21.86 -13.52 3.83
N GLU A 26 21.84 -12.24 4.18
CA GLU A 26 23.01 -11.35 4.18
C GLU A 26 23.81 -11.44 5.50
N ASP A 27 23.17 -11.84 6.59
CA ASP A 27 23.73 -12.04 7.92
C ASP A 27 23.12 -13.31 8.55
N PRO A 28 23.73 -14.50 8.34
CA PRO A 28 23.21 -15.77 8.85
C PRO A 28 23.12 -15.85 10.38
N GLN A 29 23.83 -14.97 11.10
CA GLN A 29 23.78 -14.90 12.57
C GLN A 29 22.92 -13.74 13.08
N ALA A 30 22.02 -13.21 12.24
CA ALA A 30 21.11 -12.15 12.59
C ALA A 30 20.22 -12.53 13.79
N GLN A 31 20.18 -11.67 14.79
CA GLN A 31 19.30 -11.76 15.94
C GLN A 31 18.24 -10.67 15.84
N PHE A 32 16.97 -11.05 15.92
CA PHE A 32 15.85 -10.12 15.78
C PHE A 32 15.07 -9.98 17.08
N ARG A 33 14.76 -8.72 17.42
CA ARG A 33 13.78 -8.37 18.43
C ARG A 33 12.87 -7.28 17.85
N PHE A 34 11.56 -7.33 18.07
CA PHE A 34 10.69 -6.47 17.30
C PHE A 34 9.31 -6.22 17.90
N PHE A 35 8.76 -5.08 17.52
CA PHE A 35 7.33 -4.79 17.53
C PHE A 35 6.80 -5.10 16.13
N GLY A 36 5.82 -6.01 16.01
CA GLY A 36 5.34 -6.49 14.71
C GLY A 36 4.15 -7.41 14.85
N GLY A 37 4.06 -8.45 14.03
CA GLY A 37 2.99 -9.42 14.07
C GLY A 37 3.43 -10.83 13.75
N ASP A 38 2.44 -11.65 13.37
CA ASP A 38 2.61 -13.08 13.16
C ASP A 38 3.58 -13.42 12.01
N LEU A 39 3.59 -12.60 10.95
CA LEU A 39 4.49 -12.83 9.82
C LEU A 39 5.96 -12.59 10.19
N MET A 40 6.25 -11.54 10.96
CA MET A 40 7.59 -11.33 11.48
C MET A 40 7.96 -12.44 12.49
N GLN A 41 7.01 -12.87 13.32
CA GLN A 41 7.24 -13.97 14.28
C GLN A 41 7.56 -15.28 13.60
N ALA A 42 6.92 -15.58 12.48
CA ALA A 42 7.22 -16.76 11.66
C ALA A 42 8.64 -16.75 11.07
N GLU A 43 9.24 -15.57 10.87
CA GLU A 43 10.65 -15.45 10.45
C GLU A 43 11.65 -15.68 11.59
N GLY A 44 11.19 -15.83 12.82
CA GLY A 44 12.01 -16.02 14.01
C GLY A 44 12.38 -14.73 14.75
N GLY A 45 13.02 -14.87 15.91
CA GLY A 45 13.33 -13.76 16.80
C GLY A 45 12.30 -13.58 17.93
N THR A 46 12.37 -12.45 18.64
CA THR A 46 11.51 -12.19 19.81
C THR A 46 10.47 -11.11 19.47
N LEU A 47 9.20 -11.48 19.45
CA LEU A 47 8.07 -10.56 19.41
C LEU A 47 7.87 -9.94 20.80
N VAL A 48 8.12 -8.64 20.94
CA VAL A 48 7.93 -7.89 22.18
C VAL A 48 6.50 -7.40 22.33
N LYS A 49 5.91 -6.94 21.22
CA LYS A 49 4.54 -6.42 21.19
C LYS A 49 3.90 -6.62 19.83
N HIS A 50 2.69 -7.17 19.83
CA HIS A 50 1.93 -7.36 18.60
C HIS A 50 1.29 -6.03 18.11
N TYR A 51 1.34 -5.77 16.80
CA TYR A 51 0.84 -4.50 16.23
C TYR A 51 -0.66 -4.27 16.48
N SER A 52 -1.47 -5.31 16.61
CA SER A 52 -2.90 -5.19 16.93
C SER A 52 -3.16 -4.49 18.28
N GLU A 53 -2.20 -4.56 19.19
CA GLU A 53 -2.24 -3.88 20.49
C GLU A 53 -1.65 -2.45 20.45
N MET A 54 -1.13 -2.04 19.28
CA MET A 54 -0.53 -0.71 19.06
C MET A 54 -1.40 0.19 18.18
N ALA A 55 -2.26 -0.40 17.34
CA ALA A 55 -2.97 0.27 16.27
C ALA A 55 -4.16 1.09 16.78
N TYR A 56 -3.88 2.29 17.24
CA TYR A 56 -4.89 3.33 17.44
C TYR A 56 -4.81 4.30 16.26
N MET A 57 -5.67 4.11 15.24
CA MET A 57 -5.73 5.01 14.09
C MET A 57 -6.77 6.12 14.29
N GLY A 58 -6.36 7.35 13.99
CA GLY A 58 -7.21 8.54 14.09
C GLY A 58 -7.04 9.31 15.40
N PHE A 59 -7.53 10.56 15.42
CA PHE A 59 -7.32 11.46 16.55
C PHE A 59 -8.09 11.01 17.81
N ILE A 60 -9.35 10.62 17.65
CA ILE A 60 -10.22 10.23 18.77
C ILE A 60 -9.77 8.91 19.42
N PRO A 61 -9.51 7.80 18.68
CA PRO A 61 -8.98 6.56 19.28
C PRO A 61 -7.64 6.73 19.98
N VAL A 62 -6.74 7.58 19.47
CA VAL A 62 -5.47 7.89 20.13
C VAL A 62 -5.69 8.64 21.44
N LEU A 63 -6.62 9.61 21.46
CA LEU A 63 -6.93 10.38 22.67
C LEU A 63 -7.55 9.49 23.77
N LEU A 64 -8.45 8.61 23.40
CA LEU A 64 -9.11 7.67 24.33
C LEU A 64 -8.17 6.59 24.88
N ASN A 65 -7.04 6.32 24.23
CA ASN A 65 -6.07 5.30 24.62
C ASN A 65 -4.67 5.88 24.85
N ILE A 66 -4.57 7.13 25.24
CA ILE A 66 -3.27 7.84 25.44
C ILE A 66 -2.34 7.11 26.40
N ASP A 67 -2.88 6.53 27.47
CA ASP A 67 -2.10 5.79 28.47
C ASP A 67 -1.47 4.53 27.87
N LYS A 68 -2.20 3.79 27.03
CA LYS A 68 -1.68 2.62 26.31
C LYS A 68 -0.61 3.02 25.29
N VAL A 69 -0.80 4.13 24.60
CA VAL A 69 0.20 4.66 23.67
C VAL A 69 1.49 5.03 24.41
N LEU A 70 1.36 5.72 25.57
CA LEU A 70 2.52 6.08 26.39
C LEU A 70 3.19 4.86 27.01
N HIS A 71 2.41 3.86 27.44
CA HIS A 71 2.94 2.58 27.91
C HIS A 71 3.75 1.87 26.82
N ASN A 72 3.21 1.73 25.61
CA ASN A 72 3.92 1.11 24.48
C ASN A 72 5.22 1.86 24.12
N ILE A 73 5.23 3.20 24.22
CA ILE A 73 6.44 4.00 24.03
C ILE A 73 7.49 3.69 25.10
N ARG A 74 7.11 3.60 26.38
CA ARG A 74 8.05 3.27 27.48
C ARG A 74 8.57 1.86 27.32
N LEU A 75 7.70 0.89 27.08
CA LEU A 75 8.07 -0.51 26.84
C LEU A 75 9.09 -0.63 25.71
N CYS A 76 8.81 0.00 24.55
CA CYS A 76 9.71 -0.07 23.40
C CYS A 76 11.09 0.53 23.70
N LYS A 77 11.14 1.67 24.43
CA LYS A 77 12.41 2.30 24.81
C LYS A 77 13.22 1.43 25.74
N SER A 78 12.61 0.91 26.82
CA SER A 78 13.27 0.03 27.78
C SER A 78 13.80 -1.24 27.11
N ASP A 79 13.01 -1.79 26.18
CA ASP A 79 13.37 -3.00 25.46
C ASP A 79 14.52 -2.79 24.47
N ILE A 80 14.57 -1.64 23.78
CA ILE A 80 15.70 -1.26 22.93
C ILE A 80 16.98 -1.07 23.77
N GLU A 81 16.87 -0.42 24.94
CA GLU A 81 17.98 -0.25 25.87
C GLU A 81 18.52 -1.60 26.37
N GLU A 82 17.66 -2.53 26.76
CA GLU A 82 18.06 -3.86 27.25
C GLU A 82 18.70 -4.71 26.14
N PHE A 83 18.14 -4.70 24.94
CA PHE A 83 18.62 -5.51 23.84
C PHE A 83 19.94 -5.02 23.25
N HIS A 84 20.23 -3.72 23.30
CA HIS A 84 21.42 -3.09 22.70
C HIS A 84 21.62 -3.51 21.25
N PRO A 85 20.70 -3.14 20.33
CA PRO A 85 20.82 -3.51 18.93
C PRO A 85 21.93 -2.75 18.21
N ASP A 86 22.51 -3.37 17.18
CA ASP A 86 23.47 -2.73 16.28
C ASP A 86 22.77 -1.72 15.34
N VAL A 87 21.46 -1.89 15.10
CA VAL A 87 20.64 -1.00 14.28
C VAL A 87 19.17 -1.06 14.68
N LEU A 88 18.51 0.09 14.66
CA LEU A 88 17.06 0.23 14.76
C LEU A 88 16.47 0.39 13.35
N ILE A 89 15.63 -0.54 12.91
CA ILE A 89 14.94 -0.51 11.61
C ILE A 89 13.46 -0.17 11.82
N LEU A 90 13.05 0.96 11.25
CA LEU A 90 11.68 1.48 11.34
C LEU A 90 10.94 1.20 10.03
N VAL A 91 9.73 0.63 10.11
CA VAL A 91 8.93 0.30 8.93
C VAL A 91 7.64 1.12 8.95
N ASP A 92 7.50 2.06 7.99
CA ASP A 92 6.36 2.98 7.91
C ASP A 92 5.97 3.58 9.29
N TYR A 93 4.70 3.68 9.67
CA TYR A 93 4.15 4.03 11.00
C TYR A 93 4.81 5.26 11.66
N PRO A 94 4.88 6.42 10.99
CA PRO A 94 5.75 7.53 11.37
C PRO A 94 5.40 8.21 12.70
N GLY A 95 4.18 8.10 13.18
CA GLY A 95 3.75 8.71 14.44
C GLY A 95 4.48 8.15 15.67
N PHE A 96 4.75 6.88 15.69
CA PHE A 96 5.49 6.16 16.71
C PHE A 96 6.98 6.09 16.36
N ASN A 97 7.28 5.71 15.13
CA ASN A 97 8.63 5.42 14.67
C ASN A 97 9.58 6.61 14.77
N LEU A 98 9.16 7.83 14.43
CA LEU A 98 10.02 9.02 14.57
C LEU A 98 10.34 9.36 16.04
N ARG A 99 9.48 8.98 16.99
CA ARG A 99 9.78 9.12 18.42
C ARG A 99 10.85 8.12 18.87
N MET A 100 10.81 6.90 18.34
CA MET A 100 11.84 5.88 18.60
C MET A 100 13.15 6.24 17.90
N ALA A 101 13.12 6.77 16.68
CA ALA A 101 14.29 7.32 16.00
C ALA A 101 14.99 8.39 16.83
N LYS A 102 14.23 9.37 17.32
CA LYS A 102 14.77 10.41 18.20
C LYS A 102 15.43 9.80 19.44
N PHE A 103 14.77 8.87 20.11
CA PHE A 103 15.27 8.24 21.32
C PHE A 103 16.56 7.45 21.05
N ALA A 104 16.58 6.55 20.06
CA ALA A 104 17.74 5.75 19.69
C ALA A 104 18.94 6.63 19.33
N LYS A 105 18.71 7.71 18.57
CA LYS A 105 19.77 8.61 18.12
C LYS A 105 20.32 9.50 19.25
N THR A 106 19.45 10.05 20.12
CA THR A 106 19.88 11.05 21.11
C THR A 106 20.29 10.45 22.44
N ARG A 107 19.86 9.24 22.78
CA ARG A 107 20.14 8.60 24.08
C ARG A 107 21.11 7.43 23.97
N LEU A 108 21.01 6.67 22.88
CA LEU A 108 21.74 5.41 22.75
C LEU A 108 22.81 5.46 21.65
N ASN A 109 22.79 6.49 20.81
CA ASN A 109 23.66 6.63 19.63
C ASN A 109 23.61 5.42 18.67
N ILE A 110 22.45 4.75 18.60
CA ILE A 110 22.22 3.61 17.72
C ILE A 110 21.91 4.12 16.31
N PRO A 111 22.48 3.52 15.24
CA PRO A 111 22.10 3.80 13.87
C PRO A 111 20.62 3.54 13.61
N VAL A 112 19.95 4.48 12.94
CA VAL A 112 18.52 4.41 12.63
C VAL A 112 18.32 4.32 11.13
N HIS A 113 17.76 3.20 10.68
CA HIS A 113 17.40 2.95 9.30
C HIS A 113 15.87 2.95 9.16
N TYR A 114 15.36 3.55 8.09
CA TYR A 114 13.93 3.63 7.84
C TYR A 114 13.60 2.90 6.52
N TYR A 115 12.84 1.83 6.60
CA TYR A 115 12.36 1.08 5.45
C TYR A 115 10.88 1.41 5.19
N ILE A 116 10.55 1.74 3.95
CA ILE A 116 9.27 2.29 3.52
C ILE A 116 9.05 3.70 4.09
N SER A 117 9.47 4.68 3.31
CA SER A 117 9.38 6.09 3.64
C SER A 117 7.98 6.52 4.08
N PRO A 118 7.85 7.29 5.15
CA PRO A 118 6.57 7.87 5.51
C PRO A 118 6.11 8.87 4.44
N LYS A 119 4.81 8.84 4.12
CA LYS A 119 4.19 9.65 3.06
C LYS A 119 4.13 11.15 3.39
N ILE A 120 5.28 11.73 3.80
CA ILE A 120 5.36 13.16 4.18
C ILE A 120 5.17 14.09 2.99
N TRP A 121 5.44 13.62 1.78
CA TRP A 121 5.19 14.33 0.52
C TRP A 121 3.70 14.61 0.28
N ALA A 122 2.81 13.80 0.88
CA ALA A 122 1.36 13.97 0.71
C ALA A 122 0.79 15.06 1.64
N TRP A 123 1.19 15.14 2.92
CA TRP A 123 0.48 15.99 3.87
C TRP A 123 1.24 16.46 5.13
N LYS A 124 2.30 15.80 5.57
CA LYS A 124 3.04 16.15 6.81
C LYS A 124 4.51 16.44 6.53
N GLU A 125 4.76 17.29 5.55
CA GLU A 125 6.11 17.62 5.08
C GLU A 125 7.02 18.16 6.18
N TYR A 126 6.47 18.81 7.23
CA TYR A 126 7.24 19.32 8.39
C TYR A 126 8.06 18.22 9.10
N ARG A 127 7.65 16.95 8.98
CA ARG A 127 8.39 15.80 9.56
C ARG A 127 9.76 15.57 8.94
N ILE A 128 10.05 16.20 7.81
CA ILE A 128 11.38 16.16 7.18
C ILE A 128 12.48 16.61 8.16
N LYS A 129 12.17 17.56 9.08
CA LYS A 129 13.12 18.02 10.09
C LYS A 129 13.55 16.90 11.04
N ASP A 130 12.61 16.09 11.51
CA ASP A 130 12.89 14.96 12.37
C ASP A 130 13.61 13.83 11.62
N ILE A 131 13.21 13.57 10.38
CA ILE A 131 13.87 12.59 9.52
C ILE A 131 15.34 12.96 9.32
N LYS A 132 15.64 14.18 8.89
CA LYS A 132 17.01 14.65 8.69
C LYS A 132 17.88 14.58 9.95
N ARG A 133 17.26 14.72 11.12
CA ARG A 133 17.97 14.79 12.39
C ARG A 133 18.19 13.42 13.04
N TYR A 134 17.28 12.47 12.81
CA TYR A 134 17.24 11.24 13.59
C TYR A 134 17.26 9.95 12.75
N VAL A 135 17.23 10.03 11.42
CA VAL A 135 17.28 8.87 10.52
C VAL A 135 18.57 8.94 9.70
N ASP A 136 19.42 7.93 9.82
CA ASP A 136 20.72 7.88 9.13
C ASP A 136 20.57 7.40 7.69
N LYS A 137 19.69 6.42 7.44
CA LYS A 137 19.41 5.87 6.11
C LYS A 137 17.93 5.66 5.90
N MET A 138 17.45 6.00 4.71
CA MET A 138 16.07 5.77 4.31
C MET A 138 16.00 4.98 3.01
N TYR A 139 15.22 3.91 3.03
CA TYR A 139 14.99 3.01 1.91
C TYR A 139 13.55 3.17 1.43
N SER A 140 13.41 3.85 0.30
CA SER A 140 12.12 4.13 -0.32
C SER A 140 11.70 3.00 -1.26
N ILE A 141 10.39 2.79 -1.34
CA ILE A 141 9.74 1.87 -2.28
C ILE A 141 8.97 2.58 -3.40
N LEU A 142 9.03 3.93 -3.44
CA LEU A 142 8.37 4.75 -4.45
C LEU A 142 9.40 5.66 -5.15
N PRO A 143 9.62 5.50 -6.47
CA PRO A 143 10.72 6.20 -7.15
C PRO A 143 10.58 7.72 -7.16
N PHE A 144 9.34 8.25 -7.10
CA PHE A 144 9.10 9.70 -7.06
C PHE A 144 9.47 10.35 -5.70
N GLU A 145 9.74 9.56 -4.67
CA GLU A 145 10.21 10.09 -3.38
C GLU A 145 11.64 10.61 -3.45
N ILE A 146 12.49 10.07 -4.35
CA ILE A 146 13.87 10.53 -4.51
C ILE A 146 13.93 12.04 -4.78
N PRO A 147 13.31 12.58 -5.84
CA PRO A 147 13.36 14.03 -6.10
C PRO A 147 12.67 14.86 -5.01
N PHE A 148 11.68 14.30 -4.31
CA PHE A 148 11.08 14.98 -3.16
C PHE A 148 12.10 15.17 -2.02
N TYR A 149 12.80 14.12 -1.61
CA TYR A 149 13.80 14.22 -0.53
C TYR A 149 15.04 15.01 -0.95
N GLN A 150 15.45 14.94 -2.22
CA GLN A 150 16.55 15.75 -2.76
C GLN A 150 16.27 17.26 -2.64
N LYS A 151 15.05 17.74 -2.86
CA LYS A 151 14.63 19.14 -2.62
C LYS A 151 14.86 19.60 -1.18
N HIS A 152 14.84 18.65 -0.24
CA HIS A 152 15.09 18.90 1.17
C HIS A 152 16.57 18.65 1.57
N HIS A 153 17.48 18.45 0.59
CA HIS A 153 18.88 18.11 0.85
C HIS A 153 19.03 16.87 1.78
N TYR A 154 18.25 15.85 1.50
CA TYR A 154 18.32 14.55 2.17
C TYR A 154 18.34 13.43 1.13
N GLN A 155 19.39 12.62 1.17
CA GLN A 155 19.54 11.50 0.23
C GLN A 155 18.84 10.27 0.76
N ILE A 156 18.12 9.59 -0.12
CA ILE A 156 17.47 8.32 0.15
C ILE A 156 17.82 7.30 -0.92
N ASP A 157 17.66 6.04 -0.60
CA ASP A 157 17.86 4.94 -1.55
C ASP A 157 16.51 4.39 -2.01
N TYR A 158 16.28 4.36 -3.31
CA TYR A 158 15.20 3.55 -3.88
C TYR A 158 15.67 2.09 -3.94
N VAL A 159 14.90 1.18 -3.33
CA VAL A 159 15.28 -0.24 -3.23
C VAL A 159 14.44 -1.18 -4.09
N GLY A 160 13.49 -0.65 -4.84
CA GLY A 160 12.46 -1.39 -5.56
C GLY A 160 11.10 -1.30 -4.86
N ASN A 161 10.10 -1.93 -5.45
CA ASN A 161 8.73 -1.87 -4.91
C ASN A 161 8.20 -3.27 -4.58
N PRO A 162 7.77 -3.52 -3.32
CA PRO A 162 7.28 -4.84 -2.88
C PRO A 162 6.10 -5.38 -3.70
N THR A 163 5.27 -4.52 -4.29
CA THR A 163 4.18 -4.96 -5.17
C THR A 163 4.72 -5.66 -6.42
N VAL A 164 5.88 -5.22 -6.93
CA VAL A 164 6.55 -5.89 -8.06
C VAL A 164 7.02 -7.28 -7.66
N ASP A 165 7.58 -7.40 -6.43
CA ASP A 165 7.99 -8.70 -5.88
C ASP A 165 6.80 -9.65 -5.75
N GLU A 166 5.68 -9.17 -5.23
CA GLU A 166 4.46 -9.97 -5.07
C GLU A 166 3.89 -10.43 -6.41
N MET A 167 3.86 -9.53 -7.39
CA MET A 167 3.37 -9.86 -8.73
C MET A 167 4.26 -10.89 -9.44
N ALA A 168 5.58 -10.86 -9.22
CA ALA A 168 6.52 -11.78 -9.83
C ALA A 168 6.34 -13.24 -9.35
N VAL A 169 5.90 -13.43 -8.10
CA VAL A 169 5.74 -14.77 -7.49
C VAL A 169 4.28 -15.14 -7.24
N ARG A 170 3.33 -14.37 -7.78
CA ARG A 170 1.92 -14.62 -7.54
C ARG A 170 1.50 -16.00 -8.04
N PRO A 171 0.70 -16.75 -7.29
CA PRO A 171 0.13 -18.00 -7.75
C PRO A 171 -0.83 -17.76 -8.92
N PHE A 172 -1.06 -18.78 -9.72
CA PHE A 172 -2.01 -18.76 -10.85
C PHE A 172 -1.69 -17.69 -11.94
N ALA A 173 -0.41 -17.34 -12.13
CA ALA A 173 -0.02 -16.34 -13.12
C ALA A 173 -0.43 -16.75 -14.56
N ASP A 174 -0.41 -18.05 -14.86
CA ASP A 174 -0.73 -18.62 -16.16
C ASP A 174 -2.18 -19.16 -16.26
N GLU A 175 -3.03 -18.80 -15.28
CA GLU A 175 -4.41 -19.25 -15.24
C GLU A 175 -5.20 -18.73 -16.45
N LYS A 176 -5.95 -19.65 -17.09
CA LYS A 176 -6.81 -19.31 -18.22
C LYS A 176 -8.19 -18.83 -17.75
N PHE A 177 -8.81 -18.00 -18.57
CA PHE A 177 -10.14 -17.43 -18.31
C PHE A 177 -11.18 -18.52 -18.00
N ASP A 178 -11.27 -19.57 -18.83
CA ASP A 178 -12.25 -20.65 -18.65
C ASP A 178 -12.11 -21.38 -17.32
N SER A 179 -10.86 -21.57 -16.86
CA SER A 179 -10.60 -22.19 -15.55
C SER A 179 -11.07 -21.29 -14.42
N PHE A 180 -10.78 -19.99 -14.52
CA PHE A 180 -11.19 -19.02 -13.50
C PHE A 180 -12.71 -18.90 -13.40
N ILE A 181 -13.42 -18.76 -14.52
CA ILE A 181 -14.89 -18.63 -14.50
C ILE A 181 -15.57 -19.90 -14.01
N SER A 182 -15.08 -21.09 -14.39
CA SER A 182 -15.61 -22.38 -13.96
C SER A 182 -15.46 -22.58 -12.44
N GLU A 183 -14.26 -22.31 -11.90
CA GLU A 183 -14.00 -22.43 -10.44
C GLU A 183 -14.87 -21.48 -9.59
N ASN A 184 -15.22 -20.32 -10.16
CA ASN A 184 -15.93 -19.27 -9.41
C ASN A 184 -17.42 -19.18 -9.77
N ASN A 185 -17.96 -20.13 -10.56
CA ASN A 185 -19.35 -20.12 -11.01
C ASN A 185 -19.75 -18.79 -11.71
N LEU A 186 -18.88 -18.28 -12.56
CA LEU A 186 -19.08 -17.03 -13.32
C LEU A 186 -19.62 -17.33 -14.70
N GLU A 187 -20.23 -16.32 -15.33
CA GLU A 187 -20.70 -16.43 -16.72
C GLU A 187 -19.51 -16.44 -17.70
N ASN A 188 -19.71 -17.02 -18.89
CA ASN A 188 -18.74 -16.91 -19.96
C ASN A 188 -18.91 -15.56 -20.69
N LYS A 189 -18.60 -14.47 -19.97
CA LYS A 189 -18.60 -13.09 -20.44
C LYS A 189 -17.36 -12.35 -19.99
N PRO A 190 -16.89 -11.36 -20.76
CA PRO A 190 -15.81 -10.48 -20.30
C PRO A 190 -16.12 -9.85 -18.94
N ILE A 191 -15.10 -9.66 -18.11
CA ILE A 191 -15.27 -9.20 -16.73
C ILE A 191 -14.91 -7.71 -16.59
N ILE A 192 -15.75 -6.97 -15.87
CA ILE A 192 -15.40 -5.69 -15.25
C ILE A 192 -15.20 -5.95 -13.76
N ALA A 193 -13.97 -5.81 -13.29
CA ALA A 193 -13.65 -5.98 -11.88
C ALA A 193 -13.98 -4.74 -11.05
N LEU A 194 -14.55 -4.95 -9.87
CA LEU A 194 -14.91 -3.89 -8.92
C LEU A 194 -14.07 -4.03 -7.64
N LEU A 195 -13.10 -3.13 -7.43
CA LEU A 195 -12.25 -3.08 -6.24
C LEU A 195 -12.67 -1.87 -5.39
N ALA A 196 -13.68 -2.05 -4.56
CA ALA A 196 -14.37 -0.94 -3.88
C ALA A 196 -13.65 -0.41 -2.62
N GLY A 197 -12.49 -0.98 -2.27
CA GLY A 197 -11.70 -0.60 -1.10
C GLY A 197 -11.50 -1.75 -0.12
N SER A 198 -10.69 -1.52 0.91
CA SER A 198 -10.32 -2.51 1.94
C SER A 198 -11.07 -2.31 3.27
N ARG A 199 -11.80 -1.21 3.43
CA ARG A 199 -12.53 -0.87 4.66
C ARG A 199 -14.02 -0.77 4.42
N LYS A 200 -14.84 -1.17 5.39
CA LYS A 200 -16.31 -1.08 5.30
C LYS A 200 -16.79 0.29 4.86
N ALA A 201 -16.23 1.36 5.40
CA ALA A 201 -16.59 2.74 5.02
C ALA A 201 -16.31 3.07 3.56
N GLU A 202 -15.17 2.60 3.01
CA GLU A 202 -14.82 2.78 1.60
C GLU A 202 -15.78 1.99 0.71
N ILE A 203 -16.01 0.72 1.03
CA ILE A 203 -16.92 -0.16 0.27
C ILE A 203 -18.34 0.42 0.27
N THR A 204 -18.86 0.84 1.42
CA THR A 204 -20.18 1.47 1.53
C THR A 204 -20.29 2.72 0.66
N ALA A 205 -19.24 3.51 0.59
CA ALA A 205 -19.25 4.74 -0.18
C ALA A 205 -19.08 4.51 -1.70
N ASN A 206 -18.23 3.57 -2.10
CA ASN A 206 -17.80 3.41 -3.50
C ASN A 206 -18.61 2.37 -4.27
N LEU A 207 -18.89 1.22 -3.65
CA LEU A 207 -19.47 0.07 -4.35
C LEU A 207 -20.81 0.35 -5.04
N PRO A 208 -21.79 1.06 -4.42
CA PRO A 208 -23.05 1.35 -5.08
C PRO A 208 -22.87 2.11 -6.39
N ILE A 209 -22.04 3.15 -6.40
CA ILE A 209 -21.77 3.96 -7.60
C ILE A 209 -21.05 3.15 -8.69
N MET A 210 -20.08 2.29 -8.29
CA MET A 210 -19.38 1.40 -9.21
C MET A 210 -20.33 0.42 -9.88
N ILE A 211 -21.22 -0.23 -9.10
CA ILE A 211 -22.22 -1.17 -9.62
C ILE A 211 -23.18 -0.45 -10.57
N ASP A 212 -23.74 0.68 -10.14
CA ASP A 212 -24.74 1.40 -10.94
C ASP A 212 -24.16 1.89 -12.28
N ALA A 213 -22.91 2.37 -12.28
CA ALA A 213 -22.23 2.80 -13.50
C ALA A 213 -21.92 1.62 -14.44
N ALA A 214 -21.39 0.52 -13.89
CA ALA A 214 -20.98 -0.62 -14.69
C ALA A 214 -22.16 -1.49 -15.18
N SER A 215 -23.31 -1.45 -14.50
CA SER A 215 -24.51 -2.24 -14.88
C SER A 215 -25.07 -1.90 -16.26
N SER A 216 -24.71 -0.75 -16.84
CA SER A 216 -25.12 -0.40 -18.20
C SER A 216 -24.35 -1.16 -19.30
N PHE A 217 -23.25 -1.84 -18.98
CA PHE A 217 -22.43 -2.61 -19.90
C PHE A 217 -22.88 -4.09 -19.89
N THR A 218 -24.00 -4.41 -20.50
CA THR A 218 -24.66 -5.72 -20.41
C THR A 218 -23.89 -6.87 -21.06
N ASP A 219 -22.95 -6.56 -21.96
CA ASP A 219 -22.07 -7.54 -22.60
C ASP A 219 -20.95 -8.01 -21.64
N TYR A 220 -20.84 -7.38 -20.50
CA TYR A 220 -19.87 -7.71 -19.46
C TYR A 220 -20.58 -8.27 -18.21
N GLN A 221 -19.86 -9.08 -17.48
CA GLN A 221 -20.26 -9.44 -16.11
C GLN A 221 -19.48 -8.61 -15.09
N LEU A 222 -20.16 -8.26 -13.99
CA LEU A 222 -19.55 -7.50 -12.90
C LEU A 222 -19.09 -8.46 -11.81
N VAL A 223 -17.82 -8.37 -11.45
CA VAL A 223 -17.26 -9.21 -10.39
C VAL A 223 -16.54 -8.36 -9.35
N ILE A 224 -16.97 -8.46 -8.10
CA ILE A 224 -16.36 -7.77 -6.97
C ILE A 224 -15.17 -8.57 -6.46
N ALA A 225 -14.04 -7.91 -6.23
CA ALA A 225 -12.97 -8.43 -5.39
C ALA A 225 -13.33 -8.17 -3.93
N GLY A 226 -13.77 -9.21 -3.20
CA GLY A 226 -14.07 -9.13 -1.78
C GLY A 226 -12.80 -8.82 -0.98
N ALA A 227 -12.83 -7.79 -0.15
CA ALA A 227 -11.69 -7.37 0.65
C ALA A 227 -11.38 -8.36 1.77
N PRO A 228 -10.09 -8.66 2.05
CA PRO A 228 -9.70 -9.51 3.17
C PRO A 228 -10.28 -9.00 4.51
N GLY A 229 -10.82 -9.92 5.31
CA GLY A 229 -11.39 -9.58 6.63
C GLY A 229 -12.78 -8.92 6.61
N ILE A 230 -13.41 -8.77 5.44
CA ILE A 230 -14.79 -8.31 5.31
C ILE A 230 -15.69 -9.52 4.99
N SER A 231 -16.70 -9.75 5.83
CA SER A 231 -17.59 -10.90 5.67
C SER A 231 -18.43 -10.84 4.39
N PRO A 232 -18.77 -11.99 3.78
CA PRO A 232 -19.66 -12.05 2.63
C PRO A 232 -21.02 -11.37 2.89
N ASP A 233 -21.59 -11.53 4.09
CA ASP A 233 -22.88 -10.93 4.48
C ASP A 233 -22.89 -9.40 4.35
N PHE A 234 -21.74 -8.76 4.60
CA PHE A 234 -21.64 -7.32 4.43
C PHE A 234 -21.88 -6.90 2.97
N TYR A 235 -21.41 -7.70 2.01
CA TYR A 235 -21.59 -7.41 0.59
C TYR A 235 -23.01 -7.72 0.10
N HIS A 236 -23.72 -8.65 0.74
CA HIS A 236 -25.11 -9.00 0.37
C HIS A 236 -26.05 -7.79 0.36
N THR A 237 -25.81 -6.80 1.24
CA THR A 237 -26.59 -5.57 1.29
C THR A 237 -26.49 -4.71 0.02
N PHE A 238 -25.43 -4.88 -0.78
CA PHE A 238 -25.17 -4.11 -2.00
C PHE A 238 -25.54 -4.87 -3.28
N ILE A 239 -25.48 -6.22 -3.26
CA ILE A 239 -25.60 -7.06 -4.46
C ILE A 239 -26.94 -7.79 -4.56
N SER A 240 -27.76 -7.82 -3.49
CA SER A 240 -29.06 -8.47 -3.51
C SER A 240 -29.95 -7.97 -4.65
N GLY A 241 -30.44 -8.88 -5.49
CA GLY A 241 -31.27 -8.56 -6.65
C GLY A 241 -30.53 -7.96 -7.85
N LYS A 242 -29.19 -7.87 -7.81
CA LYS A 242 -28.36 -7.35 -8.91
C LYS A 242 -27.57 -8.49 -9.58
N ARG A 243 -27.25 -8.31 -10.87
CA ARG A 243 -26.38 -9.23 -11.62
C ARG A 243 -24.91 -8.91 -11.35
N VAL A 244 -24.45 -9.21 -10.13
CA VAL A 244 -23.08 -8.94 -9.69
C VAL A 244 -22.60 -10.16 -8.91
N SER A 245 -21.45 -10.68 -9.28
CA SER A 245 -20.78 -11.77 -8.58
C SER A 245 -19.69 -11.22 -7.66
N ILE A 246 -19.23 -12.04 -6.71
CA ILE A 246 -18.14 -11.70 -5.80
C ILE A 246 -17.20 -12.89 -5.64
N VAL A 247 -15.89 -12.60 -5.60
CA VAL A 247 -14.85 -13.57 -5.30
C VAL A 247 -14.00 -13.06 -4.13
N PHE A 248 -13.58 -13.95 -3.25
CA PHE A 248 -12.74 -13.63 -2.09
C PHE A 248 -11.34 -14.23 -2.25
N GLU A 249 -10.32 -13.51 -1.73
CA GLU A 249 -8.92 -13.94 -1.75
C GLU A 249 -8.34 -14.22 -3.15
N LYS A 250 -8.99 -13.70 -4.18
CA LYS A 250 -8.64 -13.95 -5.59
C LYS A 250 -8.45 -12.63 -6.38
N THR A 251 -8.07 -11.55 -5.73
CA THR A 251 -7.98 -10.21 -6.38
C THR A 251 -7.09 -10.22 -7.61
N TYR A 252 -5.89 -10.82 -7.53
CA TYR A 252 -4.95 -10.85 -8.66
C TYR A 252 -5.44 -11.78 -9.77
N ARG A 253 -6.04 -12.93 -9.42
CA ARG A 253 -6.66 -13.84 -10.38
C ARG A 253 -7.82 -13.16 -11.11
N LEU A 254 -8.69 -12.46 -10.39
CA LEU A 254 -9.78 -11.68 -10.98
C LEU A 254 -9.25 -10.59 -11.93
N LEU A 255 -8.30 -9.79 -11.47
CA LEU A 255 -7.74 -8.72 -12.28
C LEU A 255 -7.14 -9.24 -13.58
N GLN A 256 -6.31 -10.29 -13.54
CA GLN A 256 -5.66 -10.81 -14.77
C GLN A 256 -6.65 -11.38 -15.80
N GLN A 257 -7.89 -11.70 -15.39
CA GLN A 257 -8.97 -12.17 -16.27
C GLN A 257 -9.94 -11.04 -16.68
N SER A 258 -9.71 -9.80 -16.21
CA SER A 258 -10.64 -8.70 -16.43
C SER A 258 -10.32 -7.87 -17.67
N SER A 259 -11.35 -7.39 -18.35
CA SER A 259 -11.24 -6.47 -19.48
C SER A 259 -10.98 -5.03 -19.03
N ALA A 260 -11.53 -4.64 -17.88
CA ALA A 260 -11.34 -3.35 -17.22
C ALA A 260 -11.62 -3.47 -15.72
N ALA A 261 -11.21 -2.45 -14.95
CA ALA A 261 -11.45 -2.40 -13.51
C ALA A 261 -11.87 -1.01 -13.04
N LEU A 262 -12.80 -0.96 -12.08
CA LEU A 262 -13.08 0.21 -11.26
C LEU A 262 -12.37 0.02 -9.92
N VAL A 263 -11.43 0.91 -9.60
CA VAL A 263 -10.48 0.67 -8.50
C VAL A 263 -10.50 1.84 -7.52
N THR A 264 -10.74 1.56 -6.25
CA THR A 264 -10.57 2.56 -5.18
C THR A 264 -9.10 2.92 -5.04
N SER A 265 -8.83 4.22 -4.90
CA SER A 265 -7.46 4.73 -4.77
C SER A 265 -6.70 4.06 -3.61
N GLY A 266 -5.50 3.54 -3.91
CA GLY A 266 -4.64 2.82 -2.99
C GLY A 266 -3.59 2.01 -3.75
N THR A 267 -2.98 1.02 -3.09
CA THR A 267 -2.02 0.08 -3.72
C THR A 267 -2.66 -0.72 -4.86
N ALA A 268 -3.95 -1.02 -4.76
CA ALA A 268 -4.69 -1.75 -5.79
C ALA A 268 -4.60 -1.08 -7.18
N THR A 269 -4.45 0.24 -7.25
CA THR A 269 -4.25 0.93 -8.54
C THR A 269 -2.93 0.53 -9.21
N LEU A 270 -1.87 0.35 -8.42
CA LEU A 270 -0.57 -0.08 -8.92
C LEU A 270 -0.58 -1.56 -9.31
N GLU A 271 -1.20 -2.41 -8.50
CA GLU A 271 -1.41 -3.84 -8.77
C GLU A 271 -2.14 -4.04 -10.10
N THR A 272 -3.23 -3.31 -10.32
CA THR A 272 -4.01 -3.32 -11.56
C THR A 272 -3.17 -2.89 -12.77
N ALA A 273 -2.32 -1.85 -12.61
CA ALA A 273 -1.44 -1.38 -13.68
C ALA A 273 -0.33 -2.36 -14.01
N ILE A 274 0.28 -3.02 -13.01
CA ILE A 274 1.31 -4.06 -13.22
C ILE A 274 0.70 -5.27 -13.96
N LEU A 275 -0.54 -5.63 -13.65
CA LEU A 275 -1.30 -6.66 -14.36
C LEU A 275 -1.80 -6.20 -15.74
N LYS A 276 -1.54 -4.94 -16.13
CA LYS A 276 -1.91 -4.35 -17.42
C LYS A 276 -3.41 -4.29 -17.68
N ILE A 277 -4.21 -4.14 -16.63
CA ILE A 277 -5.67 -4.02 -16.77
C ILE A 277 -6.06 -2.54 -16.81
N PRO A 278 -6.78 -2.10 -17.87
CA PRO A 278 -7.31 -0.73 -17.93
C PRO A 278 -8.20 -0.43 -16.73
N GLN A 279 -8.06 0.76 -16.15
CA GLN A 279 -8.77 1.09 -14.93
C GLN A 279 -9.26 2.54 -14.88
N VAL A 280 -10.34 2.75 -14.15
CA VAL A 280 -10.79 4.06 -13.66
C VAL A 280 -10.61 4.09 -12.16
N VAL A 281 -9.92 5.11 -11.66
CA VAL A 281 -9.67 5.28 -10.22
C VAL A 281 -10.83 6.04 -9.60
N CYS A 282 -11.43 5.44 -8.58
CA CYS A 282 -12.63 5.91 -7.90
C CYS A 282 -12.33 6.19 -6.43
N TYR A 283 -12.75 7.35 -5.93
CA TYR A 283 -12.59 7.65 -4.50
C TYR A 283 -13.64 8.61 -4.00
N LYS A 284 -14.47 8.15 -3.07
CA LYS A 284 -15.46 8.95 -2.37
C LYS A 284 -14.96 9.31 -0.97
N MET A 285 -14.99 10.60 -0.67
CA MET A 285 -14.72 11.11 0.67
C MET A 285 -15.94 11.86 1.18
N GLY A 286 -16.27 11.71 2.46
CA GLY A 286 -17.35 12.47 3.07
C GLY A 286 -17.07 13.99 3.04
N GLY A 287 -18.15 14.83 3.05
CA GLY A 287 -18.03 16.29 3.15
C GLY A 287 -18.13 17.09 1.85
N GLY A 288 -18.40 16.45 0.70
CA GLY A 288 -18.72 17.12 -0.56
C GLY A 288 -17.62 18.02 -1.13
N LYS A 289 -17.98 19.02 -1.93
CA LYS A 289 -17.05 19.98 -2.59
C LYS A 289 -16.17 20.76 -1.62
N ILE A 290 -16.69 21.11 -0.45
CA ILE A 290 -15.98 21.90 0.57
C ILE A 290 -14.82 21.06 1.14
N ALA A 291 -15.11 19.82 1.53
CA ALA A 291 -14.08 18.91 2.02
C ALA A 291 -13.05 18.57 0.93
N TYR A 292 -13.47 18.47 -0.34
CA TYR A 292 -12.54 18.26 -1.45
C TYR A 292 -11.58 19.45 -1.63
N ASN A 293 -12.10 20.67 -1.61
CA ASN A 293 -11.26 21.87 -1.75
C ASN A 293 -10.28 21.99 -0.57
N LEU A 294 -10.75 21.74 0.65
CA LEU A 294 -9.88 21.71 1.83
C LEU A 294 -8.83 20.59 1.72
N PHE A 295 -9.23 19.39 1.30
CA PHE A 295 -8.35 18.26 1.09
C PHE A 295 -7.31 18.54 -0.01
N LYS A 296 -7.71 19.18 -1.12
CA LYS A 296 -6.82 19.59 -2.20
C LYS A 296 -5.78 20.62 -1.75
N HIS A 297 -6.13 21.51 -0.82
CA HIS A 297 -5.18 22.46 -0.22
C HIS A 297 -4.24 21.81 0.80
N ILE A 298 -4.69 20.75 1.48
CA ILE A 298 -3.88 19.99 2.44
C ILE A 298 -2.95 19.02 1.72
N LEU A 299 -3.45 18.36 0.66
CA LEU A 299 -2.64 17.47 -0.18
C LEU A 299 -1.80 18.30 -1.15
N LYS A 300 -0.49 18.21 -0.97
CA LYS A 300 0.51 18.86 -1.82
C LYS A 300 0.84 18.06 -3.10
N VAL A 301 -0.07 17.18 -3.54
CA VAL A 301 0.16 16.29 -4.67
C VAL A 301 -0.82 16.55 -5.81
N LYS A 302 -0.36 16.38 -7.04
CA LYS A 302 -1.19 16.54 -8.25
C LYS A 302 -2.15 15.36 -8.47
N PHE A 303 -1.77 14.17 -8.02
CA PHE A 303 -2.46 12.90 -8.24
C PHE A 303 -2.62 12.14 -6.93
N VAL A 304 -3.57 11.21 -6.90
CA VAL A 304 -3.86 10.39 -5.71
C VAL A 304 -3.49 8.91 -5.94
N SER A 305 -3.60 8.43 -7.19
CA SER A 305 -3.20 7.07 -7.54
C SER A 305 -1.68 6.94 -7.64
N LEU A 306 -1.15 5.81 -7.19
CA LEU A 306 0.28 5.52 -7.32
C LEU A 306 0.72 5.47 -8.79
N VAL A 307 -0.14 5.05 -9.70
CA VAL A 307 0.13 5.01 -11.14
C VAL A 307 0.49 6.40 -11.66
N ASN A 308 -0.38 7.39 -11.42
CA ASN A 308 -0.17 8.76 -11.88
C ASN A 308 0.99 9.46 -11.14
N LEU A 309 1.15 9.19 -9.84
CA LEU A 309 2.27 9.71 -9.03
C LEU A 309 3.63 9.20 -9.55
N ILE A 310 3.73 7.89 -9.82
CA ILE A 310 4.96 7.30 -10.35
C ILE A 310 5.24 7.80 -11.76
N ALA A 311 4.20 7.97 -12.58
CA ALA A 311 4.33 8.48 -13.94
C ALA A 311 4.60 10.00 -14.00
N ASP A 312 4.30 10.74 -12.93
CA ASP A 312 4.23 12.21 -12.88
C ASP A 312 3.32 12.82 -13.97
N ARG A 313 2.30 12.09 -14.36
CA ARG A 313 1.26 12.51 -15.34
C ARG A 313 0.01 11.65 -15.21
N GLU A 314 -1.11 12.12 -15.77
CA GLU A 314 -2.35 11.36 -15.84
C GLU A 314 -2.19 10.19 -16.83
N ILE A 315 -2.11 8.97 -16.33
CA ILE A 315 -2.17 7.71 -17.08
C ILE A 315 -3.58 7.12 -16.94
N VAL A 316 -4.13 7.18 -15.74
CA VAL A 316 -5.46 6.70 -15.40
C VAL A 316 -6.33 7.86 -14.92
N LYS A 317 -7.61 7.84 -15.30
CA LYS A 317 -8.54 8.87 -14.85
C LYS A 317 -8.84 8.71 -13.36
N GLU A 318 -8.71 9.81 -12.60
CA GLU A 318 -9.02 9.85 -11.18
C GLU A 318 -10.36 10.58 -10.97
N LEU A 319 -11.39 9.84 -10.62
CA LEU A 319 -12.69 10.39 -10.27
C LEU A 319 -12.79 10.52 -8.75
N LEU A 320 -12.52 11.72 -8.25
CA LEU A 320 -12.41 12.00 -6.83
C LEU A 320 -13.61 12.79 -6.33
N VAL A 321 -14.14 12.40 -5.19
CA VAL A 321 -15.17 13.10 -4.42
C VAL A 321 -16.39 13.50 -5.26
N HIS A 322 -16.50 14.76 -5.71
CA HIS A 322 -17.63 15.25 -6.50
C HIS A 322 -17.58 14.84 -7.98
N LEU A 323 -16.42 14.46 -8.49
CA LEU A 323 -16.27 13.87 -9.82
C LEU A 323 -16.64 12.39 -9.86
N PHE A 324 -16.69 11.72 -8.72
CA PHE A 324 -17.07 10.32 -8.62
C PHE A 324 -18.60 10.20 -8.61
N THR A 325 -19.18 10.25 -9.79
CA THR A 325 -20.61 10.09 -10.06
C THR A 325 -20.81 8.89 -10.99
N THR A 326 -22.00 8.28 -10.97
CA THR A 326 -22.36 7.18 -11.86
C THR A 326 -22.13 7.53 -13.32
N GLU A 327 -22.51 8.73 -13.74
CA GLU A 327 -22.33 9.22 -15.12
C GLU A 327 -20.86 9.34 -15.52
N ASN A 328 -20.03 9.97 -14.70
CA ASN A 328 -18.60 10.13 -14.99
C ASN A 328 -17.89 8.79 -15.03
N VAL A 329 -18.20 7.88 -14.10
CA VAL A 329 -17.63 6.51 -14.09
C VAL A 329 -18.02 5.78 -15.36
N LYS A 330 -19.30 5.83 -15.76
CA LYS A 330 -19.81 5.21 -17.00
C LYS A 330 -19.05 5.75 -18.22
N ASN A 331 -18.91 7.08 -18.33
CA ASN A 331 -18.25 7.72 -19.47
C ASN A 331 -16.75 7.35 -19.54
N GLU A 332 -16.05 7.27 -18.42
CA GLU A 332 -14.63 6.87 -18.44
C GLU A 332 -14.45 5.37 -18.66
N LEU A 333 -15.36 4.55 -18.12
CA LEU A 333 -15.38 3.11 -18.35
C LEU A 333 -15.63 2.79 -19.85
N ASP A 334 -16.58 3.49 -20.48
CA ASP A 334 -16.85 3.38 -21.91
C ASP A 334 -15.59 3.66 -22.75
N LYS A 335 -14.86 4.74 -22.43
CA LYS A 335 -13.62 5.09 -23.14
C LYS A 335 -12.56 3.98 -23.06
N ILE A 336 -12.36 3.36 -21.90
CA ILE A 336 -11.35 2.32 -21.77
C ILE A 336 -11.78 0.95 -22.31
N LEU A 337 -13.08 0.73 -22.49
CA LEU A 337 -13.64 -0.48 -23.09
C LEU A 337 -13.72 -0.38 -24.60
N ASN A 338 -14.17 0.77 -25.14
CA ASN A 338 -14.60 0.92 -26.54
C ASN A 338 -13.69 1.84 -27.37
N ASP A 339 -12.72 2.58 -26.77
CA ASP A 339 -11.73 3.37 -27.50
C ASP A 339 -10.35 2.68 -27.48
N PRO A 340 -9.94 2.02 -28.60
CA PRO A 340 -8.66 1.32 -28.67
C PRO A 340 -7.45 2.24 -28.45
N ASP A 341 -7.51 3.50 -28.85
CA ASP A 341 -6.40 4.45 -28.69
C ASP A 341 -6.22 4.85 -27.22
N LYS A 342 -7.31 5.09 -26.50
CA LYS A 342 -7.27 5.34 -25.05
C LYS A 342 -6.71 4.14 -24.30
N ARG A 343 -7.18 2.94 -24.63
CA ARG A 343 -6.65 1.70 -24.06
C ARG A 343 -5.15 1.54 -24.32
N LYS A 344 -4.72 1.77 -25.56
CA LYS A 344 -3.31 1.68 -25.97
C LYS A 344 -2.45 2.71 -25.21
N GLN A 345 -2.90 3.97 -25.13
CA GLN A 345 -2.20 5.03 -24.39
C GLN A 345 -2.03 4.67 -22.89
N MET A 346 -3.07 4.11 -22.26
CA MET A 346 -3.03 3.68 -20.87
C MET A 346 -2.01 2.55 -20.68
N LEU A 347 -2.02 1.52 -21.53
CA LEU A 347 -1.07 0.40 -21.46
C LEU A 347 0.38 0.84 -21.72
N GLN A 348 0.61 1.79 -22.62
CA GLN A 348 1.93 2.42 -22.79
C GLN A 348 2.37 3.20 -21.54
N GLY A 349 1.41 3.85 -20.86
CA GLY A 349 1.65 4.49 -19.59
C GLY A 349 2.07 3.49 -18.50
N TYR A 350 1.40 2.34 -18.44
CA TYR A 350 1.75 1.26 -17.50
C TYR A 350 3.16 0.70 -17.75
N ALA A 351 3.55 0.55 -19.01
CA ALA A 351 4.91 0.13 -19.34
C ALA A 351 5.97 1.09 -18.76
N LYS A 352 5.73 2.42 -18.85
CA LYS A 352 6.62 3.42 -18.24
C LYS A 352 6.61 3.39 -16.72
N VAL A 353 5.46 3.11 -16.11
CA VAL A 353 5.38 2.90 -14.65
C VAL A 353 6.19 1.68 -14.23
N ALA A 354 6.04 0.55 -14.95
CA ALA A 354 6.81 -0.66 -14.70
C ALA A 354 8.32 -0.45 -14.85
N GLU A 355 8.76 0.29 -15.87
CA GLU A 355 10.16 0.67 -16.07
C GLU A 355 10.70 1.47 -14.87
N ARG A 356 9.95 2.44 -14.36
CA ARG A 356 10.34 3.24 -13.18
C ARG A 356 10.38 2.44 -11.89
N LEU A 357 9.52 1.44 -11.76
CA LEU A 357 9.52 0.53 -10.60
C LEU A 357 10.71 -0.43 -10.61
N GLY A 358 11.21 -0.80 -11.80
CA GLY A 358 12.32 -1.72 -11.95
C GLY A 358 11.95 -3.18 -11.70
N ASN A 359 12.97 -3.98 -11.44
CA ASN A 359 12.85 -5.42 -11.23
C ASN A 359 12.45 -5.78 -9.78
N PRO A 360 11.93 -7.00 -9.54
CA PRO A 360 11.75 -7.55 -8.20
C PRO A 360 13.06 -7.56 -7.41
N GLY A 361 12.98 -7.54 -6.08
CA GLY A 361 14.13 -7.60 -5.19
C GLY A 361 14.16 -6.50 -4.12
N ALA A 362 13.04 -5.83 -3.84
CA ALA A 362 13.00 -4.72 -2.88
C ALA A 362 13.51 -5.10 -1.47
N PRO A 363 13.08 -6.20 -0.82
CA PRO A 363 13.60 -6.60 0.47
C PRO A 363 15.10 -6.96 0.42
N GLN A 364 15.54 -7.64 -0.64
CA GLN A 364 16.94 -8.07 -0.82
C GLN A 364 17.86 -6.86 -1.00
N ASN A 365 17.45 -5.89 -1.82
CA ASN A 365 18.21 -4.66 -2.04
C ASN A 365 18.31 -3.84 -0.75
N ALA A 366 17.23 -3.75 0.03
CA ALA A 366 17.24 -3.10 1.33
C ALA A 366 18.17 -3.81 2.31
N ALA A 367 18.08 -5.15 2.44
CA ALA A 367 18.90 -5.94 3.33
C ALA A 367 20.40 -5.78 3.02
N LYS A 368 20.82 -5.89 1.75
CA LYS A 368 22.21 -5.67 1.32
C LYS A 368 22.73 -4.31 1.74
N LYS A 369 21.95 -3.25 1.50
CA LYS A 369 22.33 -1.88 1.86
C LYS A 369 22.42 -1.68 3.38
N ILE A 370 21.48 -2.27 4.14
CA ILE A 370 21.48 -2.22 5.62
C ILE A 370 22.75 -2.86 6.14
N VAL A 371 22.99 -4.13 5.75
CA VAL A 371 24.15 -4.90 6.24
C VAL A 371 25.47 -4.24 5.85
N ALA A 372 25.60 -3.78 4.61
CA ALA A 372 26.80 -3.08 4.15
C ALA A 372 27.08 -1.80 4.95
N THR A 373 26.01 -1.01 5.23
CA THR A 373 26.17 0.24 5.99
C THR A 373 26.60 -0.04 7.43
N ILE A 374 26.02 -1.04 8.10
CA ILE A 374 26.36 -1.34 9.50
C ILE A 374 27.77 -1.93 9.62
N LYS A 375 28.19 -2.77 8.67
CA LYS A 375 29.57 -3.31 8.64
C LYS A 375 30.65 -2.24 8.39
N SER A 376 30.26 -1.08 7.88
CA SER A 376 31.19 0.05 7.60
C SER A 376 31.30 1.07 8.74
N LEU A 377 30.50 0.93 9.81
CA LEU A 377 30.55 1.75 11.03
C LEU A 377 31.53 1.18 12.03
#